data_8d249111a694da5283027d9ced71f70c
#
_entry.id   8d249111a694da5283027d9ced71f70c
#
_cell.length_a   1.000
_cell.length_b   1.000
_cell.length_c   1.000
_cell.angle_alpha   90.00
_cell.angle_beta   90.00
_cell.angle_gamma   90.00
#
_symmetry.space_group_name_H-M   'P 1'
#
loop_
_entity.id
_entity.type
_entity.pdbx_description
1 polymer ?
#
loop_
_entity_poly.entity_id
_entity_poly.type
_entity_poly.pdbx_seq_one_letter_code
_entity_poly.pdbx_strand_id
1 'polypeptide(L)'
;MSSEEPPARTSWWPRLLGRLGVAEDAEQGDDDGSVRAGAAGPPGDPDGAPRRPPREGRGAEPFPPSLAPGSEHLDAALRTLELTVRRRLDGLLQGNHLGLVPGPGSEAGDARVYQPGDDVRRMDWSVTARTSEPHIRETIADRELETWLVVDLSPSLDFGTGGCEKRDLAVAACAAVVHLTRGGGNRVGAIVATGQDLVRLPARGGTVHAHALMRRIAGTPRAPEGTRGDLLGALEALRNPPRRRGLAVVVSDFLGDVDWDRALRGLAMRHDVLAIEVGDRRDEELPDVGTVVLADPESGHSREVTTTPTLRRRFAAEAAAHQEQVATALRAAGAGHLRLRTDRDWIADVVRFVVARKRGWSGQGSAPVLTSTPAGRS
;
A
#
# COMPACT_ATOMS: atom_id res chain seq x y z
N MET A 1 -39.34 13.06 -13.16
CA MET A 1 -38.21 12.12 -13.02
C MET A 1 -37.44 12.58 -11.79
N SER A 2 -37.74 11.99 -10.65
CA SER A 2 -37.10 12.30 -9.38
C SER A 2 -35.76 11.65 -9.36
N SER A 3 -34.68 12.45 -9.30
CA SER A 3 -33.34 11.99 -9.06
C SER A 3 -33.23 11.54 -7.61
N GLU A 4 -33.29 10.24 -7.38
CA GLU A 4 -32.91 9.66 -6.10
C GLU A 4 -31.40 9.93 -5.90
N GLU A 5 -31.09 10.79 -4.94
CA GLU A 5 -29.72 10.89 -4.42
C GLU A 5 -29.30 9.51 -3.88
N PRO A 6 -28.09 9.01 -4.24
CA PRO A 6 -27.61 7.77 -3.66
C PRO A 6 -27.48 7.92 -2.14
N PRO A 7 -27.78 6.86 -1.36
CA PRO A 7 -27.72 6.91 0.09
C PRO A 7 -26.33 7.37 0.54
N ALA A 8 -26.30 8.31 1.47
CA ALA A 8 -25.07 8.87 2.03
C ALA A 8 -24.16 7.73 2.52
N ARG A 9 -23.00 7.57 1.89
CA ARG A 9 -21.98 6.62 2.30
C ARG A 9 -21.50 7.04 3.69
N THR A 10 -21.75 6.23 4.69
CA THR A 10 -21.31 6.49 6.06
C THR A 10 -19.92 5.89 6.24
N SER A 11 -18.95 6.69 6.71
CA SER A 11 -17.66 6.18 7.19
C SER A 11 -17.89 5.04 8.20
N TRP A 12 -16.98 4.04 8.24
CA TRP A 12 -17.08 2.95 9.23
C TRP A 12 -16.97 3.46 10.67
N TRP A 13 -16.30 4.57 10.86
CA TRP A 13 -16.03 5.19 12.15
C TRP A 13 -17.28 5.62 12.94
N PRO A 14 -18.27 6.36 12.40
CA PRO A 14 -19.52 6.62 13.09
C PRO A 14 -20.28 5.35 13.46
N ARG A 15 -20.24 4.32 12.61
CA ARG A 15 -20.83 3.02 12.92
C ARG A 15 -20.11 2.32 14.07
N LEU A 16 -18.77 2.42 14.10
CA LEU A 16 -17.96 1.90 15.19
C LEU A 16 -18.34 2.59 16.51
N LEU A 17 -18.37 3.91 16.55
CA LEU A 17 -18.74 4.68 17.73
C LEU A 17 -20.18 4.36 18.20
N GLY A 18 -21.13 4.26 17.28
CA GLY A 18 -22.50 3.84 17.56
C GLY A 18 -22.58 2.43 18.16
N ARG A 19 -21.85 1.46 17.59
CA ARG A 19 -21.76 0.08 18.12
C ARG A 19 -21.03 0.01 19.47
N LEU A 20 -20.09 0.90 19.71
CA LEU A 20 -19.40 0.99 20.99
C LEU A 20 -20.30 1.56 22.12
N GLY A 21 -21.51 2.01 21.78
CA GLY A 21 -22.49 2.55 22.75
C GLY A 21 -22.03 3.89 23.33
N VAL A 22 -21.20 4.61 22.59
CA VAL A 22 -20.83 5.97 22.90
C VAL A 22 -21.95 6.84 22.35
N ALA A 23 -22.94 7.25 23.18
CA ALA A 23 -24.14 7.98 22.76
C ALA A 23 -23.79 9.31 22.06
N GLU A 24 -24.58 9.71 21.07
CA GLU A 24 -24.50 11.04 20.46
C GLU A 24 -25.03 12.07 21.45
N ASP A 25 -24.18 12.76 22.18
CA ASP A 25 -24.53 14.00 22.83
C ASP A 25 -24.44 15.11 21.77
N ALA A 26 -25.59 15.55 21.29
CA ALA A 26 -25.71 16.71 20.45
C ALA A 26 -25.42 17.96 21.28
N GLU A 27 -24.20 18.46 21.24
CA GLU A 27 -23.91 19.83 21.68
C GLU A 27 -23.95 20.77 20.48
N GLN A 28 -25.04 21.52 20.41
CA GLN A 28 -25.05 22.84 19.78
C GLN A 28 -24.11 23.73 20.58
N GLY A 29 -22.92 24.02 20.06
CA GLY A 29 -22.01 24.97 20.63
C GLY A 29 -22.44 26.38 20.29
N ASP A 30 -22.94 27.12 21.27
CA ASP A 30 -23.00 28.60 21.23
C ASP A 30 -21.57 29.15 21.36
N ASP A 31 -21.29 30.05 20.42
CA ASP A 31 -20.12 30.91 20.37
C ASP A 31 -20.14 31.90 21.54
N ASP A 32 -19.21 31.85 22.46
CA ASP A 32 -18.85 33.08 23.21
C ASP A 32 -17.38 33.03 23.68
N GLY A 33 -16.78 34.20 23.55
CA GLY A 33 -15.37 34.47 23.53
C GLY A 33 -14.60 34.38 24.84
N SER A 34 -13.31 34.33 24.63
CA SER A 34 -12.22 34.76 25.51
C SER A 34 -12.09 34.13 26.91
N VAL A 35 -11.01 33.39 27.12
CA VAL A 35 -10.06 33.63 28.24
C VAL A 35 -8.68 33.03 27.91
N ARG A 36 -7.68 33.89 27.85
CA ARG A 36 -6.25 33.54 27.94
C ARG A 36 -5.96 33.02 29.34
N ALA A 37 -5.36 31.84 29.48
CA ALA A 37 -4.68 31.42 30.67
C ALA A 37 -3.26 30.95 30.32
N GLY A 38 -2.29 31.59 30.96
CA GLY A 38 -0.85 31.38 30.77
C GLY A 38 -0.39 30.05 31.29
N ALA A 39 0.51 29.44 30.55
CA ALA A 39 1.24 28.25 30.95
C ALA A 39 2.35 28.61 31.95
N ALA A 40 2.27 28.11 33.18
CA ALA A 40 3.40 28.06 34.11
C ALA A 40 4.18 26.76 33.86
N GLY A 41 5.43 26.87 33.42
CA GLY A 41 6.34 25.73 33.24
C GLY A 41 6.81 25.17 34.60
N PRO A 42 7.16 23.88 34.67
CA PRO A 42 7.73 23.28 35.88
C PRO A 42 9.17 23.78 36.18
N PRO A 43 9.62 23.75 37.43
CA PRO A 43 10.94 24.28 37.84
C PRO A 43 12.08 23.41 37.30
N GLY A 44 13.15 24.08 36.83
CA GLY A 44 14.32 23.44 36.25
C GLY A 44 15.19 22.76 37.29
N ASP A 45 15.77 21.62 36.91
CA ASP A 45 16.75 20.82 37.62
C ASP A 45 18.16 21.44 37.40
N PRO A 46 18.99 21.69 38.44
CA PRO A 46 20.22 22.47 38.28
C PRO A 46 21.49 21.70 37.91
N ASP A 47 21.41 20.44 37.42
CA ASP A 47 22.60 19.69 37.01
C ASP A 47 22.51 19.27 35.51
N GLY A 48 22.52 20.26 34.64
CA GLY A 48 22.52 20.11 33.19
C GLY A 48 23.89 19.81 32.58
N ALA A 49 24.41 18.60 32.69
CA ALA A 49 25.41 18.10 31.77
C ALA A 49 24.69 17.51 30.52
N PRO A 50 25.06 17.90 29.30
CA PRO A 50 24.42 17.33 28.12
C PRO A 50 24.74 15.85 28.00
N ARG A 51 23.77 14.99 28.25
CA ARG A 51 23.87 13.55 27.94
C ARG A 51 24.02 13.41 26.43
N ARG A 52 25.21 12.99 26.00
CA ARG A 52 25.45 12.56 24.61
C ARG A 52 24.41 11.48 24.27
N PRO A 53 23.68 11.65 23.17
CA PRO A 53 22.82 10.57 22.72
C PRO A 53 23.65 9.32 22.43
N PRO A 54 23.10 8.12 22.67
CA PRO A 54 23.79 6.88 22.35
C PRO A 54 24.14 6.90 20.85
N ARG A 55 25.36 6.51 20.50
CA ARG A 55 25.78 6.30 19.11
C ARG A 55 24.94 5.15 18.56
N GLU A 56 23.88 5.49 17.86
CA GLU A 56 23.11 4.54 17.07
C GLU A 56 24.02 3.92 16.02
N GLY A 57 24.12 2.59 16.12
CA GLY A 57 24.72 1.81 15.05
C GLY A 57 23.97 2.09 13.76
N ARG A 58 24.71 2.35 12.66
CA ARG A 58 24.20 2.58 11.30
C ARG A 58 23.58 1.30 10.74
N GLY A 59 22.47 0.82 11.32
CA GLY A 59 21.50 -0.04 10.66
C GLY A 59 20.57 0.86 9.87
N ALA A 60 20.35 0.57 8.58
CA ALA A 60 19.35 1.29 7.80
C ALA A 60 18.01 1.23 8.55
N GLU A 61 17.44 2.40 8.82
CA GLU A 61 16.16 2.49 9.52
C GLU A 61 15.11 1.64 8.80
N PRO A 62 14.32 0.85 9.53
CA PRO A 62 13.32 -0.04 8.94
C PRO A 62 12.12 0.70 8.34
N PHE A 63 12.05 2.01 8.53
CA PHE A 63 10.92 2.86 8.13
C PHE A 63 11.28 3.75 6.92
N PRO A 64 10.30 4.10 6.08
CA PRO A 64 10.51 5.08 5.03
C PRO A 64 10.78 6.47 5.65
N PRO A 65 11.54 7.33 4.94
CA PRO A 65 11.68 8.72 5.35
C PRO A 65 10.33 9.44 5.25
N SER A 66 10.14 10.52 6.02
CA SER A 66 8.96 11.38 5.85
C SER A 66 8.95 12.00 4.46
N LEU A 67 7.83 11.81 3.76
CA LEU A 67 7.59 12.26 2.38
C LEU A 67 6.56 13.39 2.34
N ALA A 68 6.63 14.29 3.32
CA ALA A 68 5.68 15.41 3.44
C ALA A 68 5.54 16.18 2.11
N PRO A 69 4.32 16.32 1.56
CA PRO A 69 4.09 17.03 0.32
C PRO A 69 4.56 18.50 0.41
N GLY A 70 5.17 19.00 -0.66
CA GLY A 70 5.64 20.40 -0.73
C GLY A 70 6.92 20.70 0.05
N SER A 71 7.54 19.70 0.69
CA SER A 71 8.82 19.92 1.35
C SER A 71 9.96 20.13 0.33
N GLU A 72 10.89 21.04 0.62
CA GLU A 72 12.10 21.23 -0.21
C GLU A 72 12.98 19.97 -0.26
N HIS A 73 12.80 19.06 0.69
CA HIS A 73 13.56 17.83 0.83
C HIS A 73 12.90 16.62 0.17
N LEU A 74 11.71 16.75 -0.42
CA LEU A 74 10.96 15.63 -1.00
C LEU A 74 11.78 14.82 -2.02
N ASP A 75 12.48 15.50 -2.93
CA ASP A 75 13.31 14.82 -3.94
C ASP A 75 14.50 14.07 -3.30
N ALA A 76 15.06 14.57 -2.21
CA ALA A 76 16.12 13.90 -1.49
C ALA A 76 15.58 12.68 -0.72
N ALA A 77 14.43 12.82 -0.08
CA ALA A 77 13.74 11.74 0.63
C ALA A 77 13.34 10.61 -0.34
N LEU A 78 12.79 10.95 -1.51
CA LEU A 78 12.46 9.98 -2.56
C LEU A 78 13.71 9.23 -3.07
N ARG A 79 14.82 9.93 -3.32
CA ARG A 79 16.07 9.26 -3.71
C ARG A 79 16.57 8.32 -2.63
N THR A 80 16.49 8.72 -1.37
CA THR A 80 16.86 7.87 -0.23
C THR A 80 15.98 6.63 -0.17
N LEU A 81 14.65 6.80 -0.32
CA LEU A 81 13.70 5.71 -0.38
C LEU A 81 14.01 4.74 -1.54
N GLU A 82 14.19 5.24 -2.76
CA GLU A 82 14.51 4.43 -3.93
C GLU A 82 15.79 3.62 -3.75
N LEU A 83 16.84 4.24 -3.17
CA LEU A 83 18.10 3.56 -2.87
C LEU A 83 17.94 2.48 -1.80
N THR A 84 17.13 2.76 -0.77
CA THR A 84 16.84 1.81 0.31
C THR A 84 16.05 0.61 -0.21
N VAL A 85 14.99 0.87 -0.97
CA VAL A 85 14.17 -0.16 -1.65
C VAL A 85 15.06 -1.04 -2.52
N ARG A 86 15.85 -0.42 -3.41
CA ARG A 86 16.76 -1.14 -4.31
C ARG A 86 17.74 -2.02 -3.53
N ARG A 87 18.49 -1.45 -2.58
CA ARG A 87 19.53 -2.19 -1.85
C ARG A 87 18.95 -3.35 -1.05
N ARG A 88 17.82 -3.13 -0.37
CA ARG A 88 17.24 -4.15 0.51
C ARG A 88 16.49 -5.22 -0.27
N LEU A 89 15.71 -4.85 -1.31
CA LEU A 89 15.02 -5.83 -2.14
C LEU A 89 16.00 -6.64 -2.98
N ASP A 90 16.96 -6.00 -3.64
CA ASP A 90 17.99 -6.72 -4.44
C ASP A 90 18.83 -7.66 -3.55
N GLY A 91 19.16 -7.23 -2.32
CA GLY A 91 19.91 -8.04 -1.36
C GLY A 91 19.15 -9.23 -0.79
N LEU A 92 17.84 -9.10 -0.58
CA LEU A 92 16.99 -10.15 -0.01
C LEU A 92 16.39 -11.08 -1.07
N LEU A 93 16.23 -10.60 -2.31
CA LEU A 93 15.69 -11.34 -3.45
C LEU A 93 16.83 -11.75 -4.41
N GLN A 94 17.90 -12.40 -3.91
CA GLN A 94 19.02 -12.81 -4.73
C GLN A 94 18.62 -13.73 -5.89
N GLY A 95 19.15 -13.45 -7.10
CA GLY A 95 18.96 -14.23 -8.32
C GLY A 95 17.77 -13.79 -9.18
N ASN A 96 17.35 -14.62 -10.15
CA ASN A 96 16.26 -14.40 -11.14
C ASN A 96 14.86 -14.14 -10.52
N HIS A 97 14.79 -13.61 -9.31
CA HIS A 97 13.59 -13.61 -8.48
C HIS A 97 12.96 -12.23 -8.29
N LEU A 98 13.35 -11.22 -9.08
CA LEU A 98 12.95 -9.83 -8.94
C LEU A 98 11.58 -9.48 -9.57
N GLY A 99 10.61 -10.37 -9.68
CA GLY A 99 9.33 -10.04 -10.31
C GLY A 99 8.12 -10.27 -9.41
N LEU A 100 7.24 -9.28 -9.25
CA LEU A 100 5.91 -9.41 -8.65
C LEU A 100 4.95 -10.21 -9.54
N VAL A 101 5.24 -10.30 -10.82
CA VAL A 101 4.47 -11.03 -11.84
C VAL A 101 5.45 -11.96 -12.54
N PRO A 102 5.07 -13.23 -12.83
CA PRO A 102 5.82 -14.05 -13.77
C PRO A 102 5.75 -13.32 -15.11
N GLY A 103 6.79 -12.56 -15.42
CA GLY A 103 7.00 -12.21 -16.81
C GLY A 103 7.37 -13.50 -17.55
N PRO A 104 7.13 -13.61 -18.86
CA PRO A 104 7.98 -14.42 -19.69
C PRO A 104 9.37 -13.76 -19.52
N GLY A 105 10.11 -14.23 -18.49
CA GLY A 105 11.48 -13.82 -18.28
C GLY A 105 12.22 -14.10 -19.57
N SER A 106 13.38 -13.49 -19.71
CA SER A 106 14.44 -13.94 -20.63
C SER A 106 14.95 -15.35 -20.24
N GLU A 107 14.14 -16.18 -19.63
CA GLU A 107 14.33 -17.62 -19.64
C GLU A 107 14.27 -18.01 -21.10
N ALA A 108 15.39 -18.50 -21.59
CA ALA A 108 15.46 -19.16 -22.86
C ALA A 108 14.24 -20.06 -22.96
N GLY A 109 13.28 -19.68 -23.78
CA GLY A 109 12.06 -20.47 -24.00
C GLY A 109 12.49 -21.89 -24.32
N ASP A 110 11.66 -22.87 -24.00
CA ASP A 110 11.95 -24.27 -24.29
C ASP A 110 12.50 -24.39 -25.70
N ALA A 111 13.66 -25.02 -25.82
CA ALA A 111 14.26 -25.22 -27.12
C ALA A 111 13.39 -26.22 -27.88
N ARG A 112 12.77 -25.79 -28.98
CA ARG A 112 12.05 -26.69 -29.89
C ARG A 112 12.92 -27.18 -31.05
N VAL A 113 12.58 -28.29 -31.61
CA VAL A 113 13.25 -28.81 -32.81
C VAL A 113 13.13 -27.79 -33.95
N TYR A 114 14.25 -27.54 -34.63
CA TYR A 114 14.34 -26.66 -35.79
C TYR A 114 13.42 -27.13 -36.91
N GLN A 115 12.71 -26.21 -37.52
CA GLN A 115 11.93 -26.45 -38.74
C GLN A 115 12.48 -25.63 -39.91
N PRO A 116 12.44 -26.16 -41.15
CA PRO A 116 12.85 -25.39 -42.32
C PRO A 116 12.11 -24.06 -42.40
N GLY A 117 12.87 -22.95 -42.41
CA GLY A 117 12.32 -21.60 -42.41
C GLY A 117 12.57 -20.84 -41.11
N ASP A 118 13.04 -21.51 -40.04
CA ASP A 118 13.46 -20.86 -38.82
C ASP A 118 14.80 -20.13 -38.97
N ASP A 119 15.00 -19.07 -38.20
CA ASP A 119 16.26 -18.29 -38.19
C ASP A 119 17.36 -19.08 -37.48
N VAL A 120 18.33 -19.56 -38.24
CA VAL A 120 19.52 -20.34 -37.78
C VAL A 120 20.37 -19.59 -36.74
N ARG A 121 20.25 -18.26 -36.64
CA ARG A 121 20.96 -17.45 -35.65
C ARG A 121 20.42 -17.70 -34.23
N ARG A 122 19.24 -18.27 -34.11
CA ARG A 122 18.57 -18.62 -32.84
C ARG A 122 18.82 -20.06 -32.39
N MET A 123 19.74 -20.76 -33.03
CA MET A 123 20.03 -22.15 -32.70
C MET A 123 20.57 -22.28 -31.28
N ASP A 124 20.00 -23.18 -30.50
CA ASP A 124 20.51 -23.53 -29.16
C ASP A 124 21.55 -24.65 -29.32
N TRP A 125 22.81 -24.27 -29.48
CA TRP A 125 23.89 -25.20 -29.66
C TRP A 125 24.10 -26.15 -28.45
N SER A 126 23.69 -25.74 -27.23
CA SER A 126 23.83 -26.56 -26.04
C SER A 126 22.84 -27.72 -26.03
N VAL A 127 21.57 -27.44 -26.40
CA VAL A 127 20.53 -28.47 -26.54
C VAL A 127 20.81 -29.35 -27.75
N THR A 128 21.12 -28.74 -28.88
CA THR A 128 21.47 -29.44 -30.14
C THR A 128 22.62 -30.45 -29.93
N ALA A 129 23.67 -30.09 -29.17
CA ALA A 129 24.76 -31.00 -28.88
C ALA A 129 24.35 -32.17 -27.97
N ARG A 130 23.32 -32.03 -27.13
CA ARG A 130 22.84 -33.10 -26.23
C ARG A 130 21.85 -34.04 -26.89
N THR A 131 21.02 -33.50 -27.77
CA THR A 131 19.92 -34.24 -28.38
C THR A 131 20.29 -34.81 -29.76
N SER A 132 21.41 -34.33 -30.36
CA SER A 132 21.82 -34.63 -31.74
C SER A 132 20.81 -34.18 -32.81
N GLU A 133 19.82 -33.39 -32.44
CA GLU A 133 18.85 -32.76 -33.33
C GLU A 133 18.94 -31.25 -33.23
N PRO A 134 18.85 -30.50 -34.36
CA PRO A 134 18.92 -29.05 -34.33
C PRO A 134 17.75 -28.48 -33.51
N HIS A 135 18.06 -27.68 -32.49
CA HIS A 135 17.06 -26.98 -31.67
C HIS A 135 17.26 -25.48 -31.80
N ILE A 136 16.15 -24.74 -31.90
CA ILE A 136 16.12 -23.29 -31.82
C ILE A 136 15.56 -22.84 -30.51
N ARG A 137 16.09 -21.73 -30.01
CA ARG A 137 15.57 -21.05 -28.83
C ARG A 137 14.32 -20.26 -29.23
N GLU A 138 13.17 -20.65 -28.71
CA GLU A 138 11.96 -19.82 -28.82
C GLU A 138 12.16 -18.55 -28.02
N THR A 139 12.16 -17.40 -28.67
CA THR A 139 12.03 -16.11 -28.01
C THR A 139 10.54 -15.91 -27.80
N ILE A 140 10.05 -16.13 -26.58
CA ILE A 140 8.74 -15.65 -26.21
C ILE A 140 8.81 -14.12 -26.33
N ALA A 141 8.01 -13.55 -27.24
CA ALA A 141 7.97 -12.10 -27.40
C ALA A 141 7.72 -11.48 -26.03
N ASP A 142 8.64 -10.62 -25.59
CA ASP A 142 8.51 -9.86 -24.34
C ASP A 142 7.17 -9.12 -24.40
N ARG A 143 6.15 -9.66 -23.76
CA ARG A 143 4.89 -8.94 -23.58
C ARG A 143 5.14 -7.87 -22.55
N GLU A 144 5.27 -6.63 -23.01
CA GLU A 144 5.31 -5.46 -22.13
C GLU A 144 4.19 -5.56 -21.09
N LEU A 145 4.55 -5.74 -19.83
CA LEU A 145 3.58 -5.74 -18.74
C LEU A 145 3.18 -4.30 -18.42
N GLU A 146 1.88 -4.06 -18.33
CA GLU A 146 1.36 -2.78 -17.87
C GLU A 146 0.95 -2.88 -16.40
N THR A 147 1.61 -2.12 -15.54
CA THR A 147 1.32 -2.05 -14.11
C THR A 147 0.56 -0.76 -13.80
N TRP A 148 -0.56 -0.88 -13.12
CA TRP A 148 -1.34 0.25 -12.64
C TRP A 148 -1.35 0.30 -11.12
N LEU A 149 -0.95 1.43 -10.56
CA LEU A 149 -1.07 1.73 -9.15
C LEU A 149 -2.39 2.50 -8.93
N VAL A 150 -3.27 1.98 -8.10
CA VAL A 150 -4.42 2.72 -7.54
C VAL A 150 -4.04 3.09 -6.13
N VAL A 151 -3.80 4.36 -5.90
CA VAL A 151 -3.25 4.86 -4.63
C VAL A 151 -4.29 5.74 -3.97
N ASP A 152 -4.77 5.29 -2.83
CA ASP A 152 -5.58 6.08 -1.93
C ASP A 152 -4.67 6.95 -1.08
N LEU A 153 -4.88 8.26 -1.13
CA LEU A 153 -4.19 9.26 -0.31
C LEU A 153 -5.22 10.15 0.40
N SER A 154 -6.32 9.55 0.84
CA SER A 154 -7.34 10.20 1.67
C SER A 154 -6.78 10.61 3.04
N PRO A 155 -7.47 11.49 3.79
CA PRO A 155 -7.01 11.96 5.09
C PRO A 155 -6.74 10.85 6.12
N SER A 156 -7.41 9.69 6.00
CA SER A 156 -7.17 8.54 6.89
C SER A 156 -5.72 8.03 6.82
N LEU A 157 -5.02 8.25 5.68
CA LEU A 157 -3.62 7.90 5.53
C LEU A 157 -2.65 8.92 6.14
N ASP A 158 -3.10 10.14 6.44
CA ASP A 158 -2.30 11.19 7.07
C ASP A 158 -2.15 11.00 8.60
N PHE A 159 -2.08 9.73 9.00
CA PHE A 159 -1.97 9.29 10.38
C PHE A 159 -0.91 8.19 10.53
N GLY A 160 -0.24 8.17 11.67
CA GLY A 160 0.69 7.11 12.03
C GLY A 160 1.28 7.32 13.41
N THR A 161 1.34 6.25 14.21
CA THR A 161 1.90 6.25 15.57
C THR A 161 3.15 5.38 15.71
N GLY A 162 3.55 4.75 14.61
CA GLY A 162 4.77 3.94 14.52
C GLY A 162 5.99 4.75 14.08
N GLY A 163 6.82 4.16 13.22
CA GLY A 163 8.04 4.80 12.70
C GLY A 163 7.79 5.76 11.53
N CYS A 164 6.58 5.82 10.98
CA CYS A 164 6.18 6.68 9.86
C CYS A 164 4.66 6.86 9.83
N GLU A 165 4.17 7.78 9.00
CA GLU A 165 2.74 7.87 8.67
C GLU A 165 2.32 6.77 7.69
N LYS A 166 1.02 6.42 7.67
CA LYS A 166 0.46 5.47 6.67
C LYS A 166 0.70 5.98 5.24
N ARG A 167 0.62 7.28 5.01
CA ARG A 167 0.92 7.92 3.72
C ARG A 167 2.36 7.65 3.25
N ASP A 168 3.35 7.83 4.13
CA ASP A 168 4.76 7.55 3.81
C ASP A 168 4.95 6.09 3.43
N LEU A 169 4.29 5.19 4.18
CA LEU A 169 4.33 3.75 3.93
C LEU A 169 3.62 3.37 2.61
N ALA A 170 2.51 4.02 2.27
CA ALA A 170 1.81 3.83 1.00
C ALA A 170 2.69 4.24 -0.19
N VAL A 171 3.36 5.39 -0.11
CA VAL A 171 4.32 5.83 -1.13
C VAL A 171 5.51 4.89 -1.22
N ALA A 172 6.01 4.40 -0.07
CA ALA A 172 7.10 3.43 -0.04
C ALA A 172 6.70 2.08 -0.67
N ALA A 173 5.47 1.62 -0.45
CA ALA A 173 4.93 0.44 -1.11
C ALA A 173 4.85 0.63 -2.63
N CYS A 174 4.40 1.80 -3.09
CA CYS A 174 4.42 2.15 -4.53
C CYS A 174 5.84 2.09 -5.11
N ALA A 175 6.84 2.64 -4.40
CA ALA A 175 8.24 2.59 -4.83
C ALA A 175 8.75 1.15 -4.94
N ALA A 176 8.40 0.27 -4.00
CA ALA A 176 8.75 -1.15 -4.06
C ALA A 176 8.10 -1.84 -5.27
N VAL A 177 6.82 -1.58 -5.53
CA VAL A 177 6.12 -2.13 -6.70
C VAL A 177 6.75 -1.64 -8.00
N VAL A 178 7.01 -0.34 -8.13
CA VAL A 178 7.68 0.24 -9.29
C VAL A 178 9.05 -0.41 -9.51
N HIS A 179 9.83 -0.60 -8.43
CA HIS A 179 11.13 -1.27 -8.50
C HIS A 179 11.01 -2.72 -8.98
N LEU A 180 10.07 -3.48 -8.41
CA LEU A 180 9.86 -4.91 -8.70
C LEU A 180 9.22 -5.17 -10.07
N THR A 181 8.53 -4.20 -10.64
CA THR A 181 7.88 -4.32 -11.95
C THR A 181 8.66 -3.64 -13.07
N ARG A 182 9.71 -2.88 -12.74
CA ARG A 182 10.57 -2.21 -13.68
C ARG A 182 11.50 -3.20 -14.36
N GLY A 183 11.43 -3.33 -15.68
CA GLY A 183 12.30 -4.22 -16.47
C GLY A 183 11.59 -4.65 -17.75
N GLY A 184 12.31 -5.22 -18.73
CA GLY A 184 11.71 -5.85 -19.91
C GLY A 184 10.74 -4.97 -20.73
N GLY A 185 10.91 -3.65 -20.77
CA GLY A 185 9.98 -2.76 -21.49
C GLY A 185 8.67 -2.46 -20.73
N ASN A 186 8.50 -2.91 -19.50
CA ASN A 186 7.29 -2.72 -18.71
C ASN A 186 6.93 -1.25 -18.50
N ARG A 187 5.62 -0.99 -18.41
CA ARG A 187 5.04 0.34 -18.27
C ARG A 187 4.33 0.46 -16.93
N VAL A 188 4.47 1.60 -16.26
CA VAL A 188 3.81 1.87 -14.98
C VAL A 188 3.00 3.15 -15.09
N GLY A 189 1.73 3.08 -14.70
CA GLY A 189 0.84 4.23 -14.54
C GLY A 189 0.24 4.25 -13.15
N ALA A 190 -0.45 5.34 -12.79
CA ALA A 190 -1.15 5.43 -11.52
C ALA A 190 -2.50 6.16 -11.64
N ILE A 191 -3.39 5.84 -10.71
CA ILE A 191 -4.57 6.62 -10.35
C ILE A 191 -4.38 6.98 -8.89
N VAL A 192 -4.37 8.27 -8.58
CA VAL A 192 -4.24 8.79 -7.22
C VAL A 192 -5.57 9.43 -6.83
N ALA A 193 -6.16 8.94 -5.75
CA ALA A 193 -7.39 9.47 -5.17
C ALA A 193 -7.09 10.13 -3.83
N THR A 194 -7.55 11.37 -3.64
CA THR A 194 -7.44 12.10 -2.37
C THR A 194 -8.79 12.22 -1.65
N GLY A 195 -9.84 11.74 -2.30
CA GLY A 195 -11.23 11.97 -1.90
C GLY A 195 -11.84 13.23 -2.54
N GLN A 196 -11.05 14.27 -2.78
CA GLN A 196 -11.47 15.46 -3.55
C GLN A 196 -11.18 15.32 -5.03
N ASP A 197 -9.97 14.84 -5.34
CA ASP A 197 -9.45 14.75 -6.69
C ASP A 197 -9.10 13.31 -7.04
N LEU A 198 -9.26 13.01 -8.32
CA LEU A 198 -8.85 11.76 -8.92
C LEU A 198 -7.89 12.06 -10.08
N VAL A 199 -6.61 11.82 -9.86
CA VAL A 199 -5.56 12.14 -10.81
C VAL A 199 -5.09 10.88 -11.51
N ARG A 200 -5.20 10.85 -12.84
CA ARG A 200 -4.71 9.76 -13.67
C ARG A 200 -3.34 10.09 -14.26
N LEU A 201 -2.36 9.26 -13.98
CA LEU A 201 -1.01 9.33 -14.51
C LEU A 201 -0.81 8.21 -15.53
N PRO A 202 -0.55 8.53 -16.82
CA PRO A 202 -0.52 7.54 -17.89
C PRO A 202 0.61 6.54 -17.72
N ALA A 203 0.36 5.28 -18.12
CA ALA A 203 1.36 4.23 -18.09
C ALA A 203 2.44 4.45 -19.15
N ARG A 204 3.71 4.58 -18.72
CA ARG A 204 4.88 4.72 -19.59
C ARG A 204 6.05 3.90 -19.03
N GLY A 205 7.00 3.58 -19.88
CA GLY A 205 8.22 2.88 -19.50
C GLY A 205 9.37 3.82 -19.16
N GLY A 206 10.44 3.24 -18.63
CA GLY A 206 11.72 3.92 -18.38
C GLY A 206 11.87 4.53 -17.00
N THR A 207 13.13 4.69 -16.57
CA THR A 207 13.50 5.14 -15.22
C THR A 207 13.08 6.59 -14.96
N VAL A 208 13.19 7.46 -15.97
CA VAL A 208 12.81 8.88 -15.85
C VAL A 208 11.32 9.01 -15.56
N HIS A 209 10.49 8.21 -16.27
CA HIS A 209 9.06 8.20 -16.02
C HIS A 209 8.71 7.64 -14.64
N ALA A 210 9.35 6.53 -14.23
CA ALA A 210 9.15 5.93 -12.92
C ALA A 210 9.44 6.94 -11.79
N HIS A 211 10.56 7.67 -11.89
CA HIS A 211 10.89 8.73 -10.91
C HIS A 211 9.87 9.88 -10.92
N ALA A 212 9.48 10.35 -12.10
CA ALA A 212 8.46 11.41 -12.23
C ALA A 212 7.10 10.97 -11.66
N LEU A 213 6.72 9.69 -11.88
CA LEU A 213 5.52 9.08 -11.31
C LEU A 213 5.57 9.10 -9.77
N MET A 214 6.66 8.61 -9.19
CA MET A 214 6.84 8.58 -7.73
C MET A 214 6.84 9.97 -7.13
N ARG A 215 7.52 10.92 -7.78
CA ARG A 215 7.51 12.33 -7.35
C ARG A 215 6.10 12.93 -7.37
N ARG A 216 5.28 12.57 -8.38
CA ARG A 216 3.90 13.06 -8.47
C ARG A 216 3.02 12.44 -7.38
N ILE A 217 3.15 11.14 -7.10
CA ILE A 217 2.41 10.46 -6.03
C ILE A 217 2.79 11.06 -4.66
N ALA A 218 4.08 11.13 -4.34
CA ALA A 218 4.56 11.66 -3.06
C ALA A 218 4.26 13.15 -2.88
N GLY A 219 4.29 13.94 -3.96
CA GLY A 219 3.98 15.37 -3.97
C GLY A 219 2.47 15.68 -4.01
N THR A 220 1.58 14.68 -3.92
CA THR A 220 0.14 14.91 -3.86
C THR A 220 -0.23 15.64 -2.57
N PRO A 221 -0.87 16.82 -2.62
CA PRO A 221 -1.26 17.54 -1.41
C PRO A 221 -2.15 16.71 -0.50
N ARG A 222 -2.11 17.00 0.80
CA ARG A 222 -3.07 16.43 1.75
C ARG A 222 -4.46 17.03 1.46
N ALA A 223 -5.47 16.18 1.48
CA ALA A 223 -6.84 16.65 1.42
C ALA A 223 -7.24 17.29 2.77
N PRO A 224 -8.16 18.26 2.78
CA PRO A 224 -8.70 18.82 4.01
C PRO A 224 -9.36 17.73 4.88
N GLU A 225 -9.31 17.93 6.20
CA GLU A 225 -10.10 17.13 7.13
C GLU A 225 -11.59 17.14 6.74
N GLY A 226 -12.27 16.05 6.96
CA GLY A 226 -13.65 15.88 6.56
C GLY A 226 -13.81 15.45 5.09
N THR A 227 -12.73 15.23 4.37
CA THR A 227 -12.77 14.69 3.01
C THR A 227 -12.84 13.16 3.05
N ARG A 228 -13.86 12.58 2.43
CA ARG A 228 -13.99 11.11 2.35
C ARG A 228 -13.11 10.52 1.27
N GLY A 229 -12.51 9.37 1.56
CA GLY A 229 -11.82 8.57 0.56
C GLY A 229 -12.77 8.10 -0.54
N ASP A 230 -12.28 8.00 -1.78
CA ASP A 230 -13.05 7.48 -2.93
C ASP A 230 -12.28 6.34 -3.63
N LEU A 231 -12.05 5.26 -2.89
CA LEU A 231 -11.40 4.07 -3.42
C LEU A 231 -12.24 3.44 -4.55
N LEU A 232 -13.58 3.44 -4.41
CA LEU A 232 -14.47 2.91 -5.45
C LEU A 232 -14.32 3.69 -6.75
N GLY A 233 -14.38 5.03 -6.71
CA GLY A 233 -14.20 5.87 -7.90
C GLY A 233 -12.83 5.67 -8.54
N ALA A 234 -11.77 5.49 -7.75
CA ALA A 234 -10.43 5.20 -8.25
C ALA A 234 -10.35 3.85 -8.99
N LEU A 235 -11.00 2.81 -8.46
CA LEU A 235 -11.08 1.49 -9.11
C LEU A 235 -11.92 1.56 -10.41
N GLU A 236 -13.03 2.28 -10.39
CA GLU A 236 -13.86 2.48 -11.57
C GLU A 236 -13.14 3.28 -12.67
N ALA A 237 -12.33 4.26 -12.30
CA ALA A 237 -11.50 5.00 -13.24
C ALA A 237 -10.47 4.10 -13.94
N LEU A 238 -10.03 3.02 -13.28
CA LEU A 238 -9.15 2.03 -13.93
C LEU A 238 -9.92 1.07 -14.87
N ARG A 239 -11.23 0.89 -14.69
CA ARG A 239 -12.05 0.04 -15.59
C ARG A 239 -12.07 0.51 -17.03
N ASN A 240 -11.90 1.80 -17.31
CA ASN A 240 -11.83 2.41 -18.64
C ASN A 240 -10.41 2.88 -18.95
N PRO A 241 -9.72 2.42 -19.89
CA PRO A 241 -9.31 1.12 -20.40
C PRO A 241 -7.81 0.93 -20.37
N PRO A 242 -7.23 -0.07 -19.87
CA PRO A 242 -6.16 -0.65 -20.65
C PRO A 242 -6.65 -1.90 -21.38
N ARG A 243 -6.45 -1.92 -22.68
CA ARG A 243 -6.77 -3.06 -23.56
C ARG A 243 -5.87 -4.29 -23.26
N ARG A 244 -4.86 -4.15 -22.43
CA ARG A 244 -3.87 -5.19 -22.13
C ARG A 244 -4.07 -5.73 -20.73
N ARG A 245 -3.95 -7.05 -20.57
CA ARG A 245 -3.82 -7.66 -19.24
C ARG A 245 -2.52 -7.19 -18.60
N GLY A 246 -2.57 -6.89 -17.31
CA GLY A 246 -1.42 -6.40 -16.56
C GLY A 246 -1.60 -6.63 -15.06
N LEU A 247 -0.78 -5.97 -14.27
CA LEU A 247 -0.88 -5.94 -12.83
C LEU A 247 -1.61 -4.69 -12.38
N ALA A 248 -2.63 -4.82 -11.53
CA ALA A 248 -3.26 -3.72 -10.83
C ALA A 248 -2.91 -3.83 -9.34
N VAL A 249 -2.29 -2.80 -8.79
CA VAL A 249 -1.92 -2.74 -7.36
C VAL A 249 -2.75 -1.65 -6.71
N VAL A 250 -3.53 -2.04 -5.71
CA VAL A 250 -4.38 -1.13 -4.93
C VAL A 250 -3.72 -0.91 -3.59
N VAL A 251 -3.42 0.34 -3.26
CA VAL A 251 -2.79 0.74 -1.99
C VAL A 251 -3.76 1.63 -1.23
N SER A 252 -4.25 1.17 -0.08
CA SER A 252 -5.19 1.86 0.79
C SER A 252 -5.10 1.30 2.21
N ASP A 253 -5.66 1.98 3.20
CA ASP A 253 -5.87 1.41 4.54
C ASP A 253 -7.16 0.59 4.63
N PHE A 254 -8.02 0.65 3.60
CA PHE A 254 -9.29 -0.07 3.53
C PHE A 254 -10.21 0.15 4.74
N LEU A 255 -10.08 1.28 5.44
CA LEU A 255 -10.91 1.59 6.61
C LEU A 255 -12.32 2.03 6.27
N GLY A 256 -12.60 2.38 5.01
CA GLY A 256 -13.94 2.72 4.53
C GLY A 256 -14.88 1.51 4.41
N ASP A 257 -16.07 1.76 3.87
CA ASP A 257 -17.02 0.70 3.54
C ASP A 257 -16.46 -0.24 2.47
N VAL A 258 -16.84 -1.52 2.53
CA VAL A 258 -16.45 -2.54 1.53
C VAL A 258 -17.38 -2.46 0.31
N ASP A 259 -17.62 -1.25 -0.21
CA ASP A 259 -18.43 -1.01 -1.41
C ASP A 259 -17.64 -1.17 -2.73
N TRP A 260 -16.32 -1.21 -2.61
CA TRP A 260 -15.35 -1.41 -3.68
C TRP A 260 -15.23 -2.87 -4.15
N ASP A 261 -15.78 -3.84 -3.44
CA ASP A 261 -15.60 -5.27 -3.67
C ASP A 261 -16.02 -5.70 -5.08
N ARG A 262 -17.14 -5.16 -5.57
CA ARG A 262 -17.66 -5.44 -6.92
C ARG A 262 -16.76 -4.85 -8.01
N ALA A 263 -16.25 -3.64 -7.81
CA ALA A 263 -15.34 -2.98 -8.73
C ALA A 263 -14.01 -3.75 -8.82
N LEU A 264 -13.49 -4.19 -7.65
CA LEU A 264 -12.27 -4.97 -7.55
C LEU A 264 -12.40 -6.34 -8.24
N ARG A 265 -13.52 -7.05 -8.05
CA ARG A 265 -13.81 -8.30 -8.79
C ARG A 265 -13.83 -8.08 -10.31
N GLY A 266 -14.46 -6.98 -10.74
CA GLY A 266 -14.47 -6.61 -12.16
C GLY A 266 -13.07 -6.33 -12.72
N LEU A 267 -12.19 -5.77 -11.91
CA LEU A 267 -10.80 -5.52 -12.25
C LEU A 267 -9.99 -6.84 -12.32
N ALA A 268 -10.20 -7.74 -11.37
CA ALA A 268 -9.53 -9.03 -11.27
C ALA A 268 -9.85 -9.98 -12.46
N MET A 269 -10.97 -9.78 -13.13
CA MET A 269 -11.29 -10.51 -14.37
C MET A 269 -10.34 -10.17 -15.54
N ARG A 270 -9.65 -9.01 -15.47
CA ARG A 270 -8.81 -8.48 -16.56
C ARG A 270 -7.35 -8.33 -16.17
N HIS A 271 -7.08 -8.13 -14.90
CA HIS A 271 -5.75 -7.88 -14.34
C HIS A 271 -5.43 -8.90 -13.24
N ASP A 272 -4.16 -9.15 -13.04
CA ASP A 272 -3.70 -9.72 -11.78
C ASP A 272 -3.78 -8.60 -10.73
N VAL A 273 -4.48 -8.84 -9.62
CA VAL A 273 -4.74 -7.80 -8.62
C VAL A 273 -3.95 -8.09 -7.35
N LEU A 274 -3.25 -7.07 -6.87
CA LEU A 274 -2.59 -7.04 -5.58
C LEU A 274 -3.16 -5.90 -4.74
N ALA A 275 -3.75 -6.20 -3.59
CA ALA A 275 -4.13 -5.23 -2.59
C ALA A 275 -3.01 -5.10 -1.55
N ILE A 276 -2.53 -3.89 -1.32
CA ILE A 276 -1.58 -3.54 -0.26
C ILE A 276 -2.35 -2.72 0.78
N GLU A 277 -2.66 -3.37 1.90
CA GLU A 277 -3.30 -2.75 3.04
C GLU A 277 -2.23 -2.09 3.91
N VAL A 278 -2.36 -0.79 4.16
CA VAL A 278 -1.45 0.00 4.99
C VAL A 278 -2.15 0.35 6.29
N GLY A 279 -1.65 -0.14 7.42
CA GLY A 279 -2.27 0.05 8.72
C GLY A 279 -1.34 0.61 9.79
N ASP A 280 -1.95 1.14 10.83
CA ASP A 280 -1.28 1.54 12.06
C ASP A 280 -1.78 0.69 13.23
N ARG A 281 -0.99 0.60 14.29
CA ARG A 281 -1.40 -0.12 15.50
C ARG A 281 -2.66 0.47 16.12
N ARG A 282 -2.89 1.77 15.97
CA ARG A 282 -4.06 2.46 16.52
C ARG A 282 -5.33 2.26 15.72
N ASP A 283 -5.22 1.77 14.50
CA ASP A 283 -6.39 1.29 13.75
C ASP A 283 -6.93 -0.03 14.35
N GLU A 284 -6.13 -0.76 15.13
CA GLU A 284 -6.46 -2.07 15.70
C GLU A 284 -6.75 -2.03 17.21
N GLU A 285 -6.10 -1.11 17.95
CA GLU A 285 -6.21 -1.06 19.41
C GLU A 285 -6.11 0.36 19.97
N LEU A 286 -6.94 0.67 20.94
CA LEU A 286 -6.85 1.91 21.70
C LEU A 286 -5.76 1.82 22.80
N PRO A 287 -5.02 2.90 23.05
CA PRO A 287 -4.02 2.95 24.12
C PRO A 287 -4.71 2.98 25.50
N ASP A 288 -3.98 2.59 26.53
CA ASP A 288 -4.41 2.72 27.93
C ASP A 288 -3.84 4.01 28.53
N VAL A 289 -4.47 5.13 28.22
CA VAL A 289 -3.97 6.47 28.62
C VAL A 289 -5.05 7.35 29.26
N GLY A 290 -6.12 6.73 29.74
CA GLY A 290 -7.25 7.47 30.33
C GLY A 290 -8.15 8.06 29.25
N THR A 291 -8.22 9.38 29.18
CA THR A 291 -9.10 10.07 28.20
C THR A 291 -8.30 10.43 26.93
N VAL A 292 -8.90 10.19 25.78
CA VAL A 292 -8.34 10.52 24.46
C VAL A 292 -9.41 11.19 23.61
N VAL A 293 -8.98 12.06 22.70
CA VAL A 293 -9.83 12.57 21.62
C VAL A 293 -9.65 11.66 20.42
N LEU A 294 -10.72 11.01 20.04
CA LEU A 294 -10.79 10.24 18.80
C LEU A 294 -11.33 11.16 17.71
N ALA A 295 -10.59 11.32 16.64
CA ALA A 295 -11.00 12.10 15.47
C ALA A 295 -11.19 11.18 14.26
N ASP A 296 -12.28 11.36 13.54
CA ASP A 296 -12.49 10.73 12.24
C ASP A 296 -11.98 11.69 11.14
N PRO A 297 -10.90 11.38 10.49
CA PRO A 297 -10.32 12.27 9.48
C PRO A 297 -11.21 12.43 8.25
N GLU A 298 -12.13 11.49 8.00
CA GLU A 298 -13.03 11.52 6.84
C GLU A 298 -14.31 12.30 7.05
N SER A 299 -14.78 12.42 8.29
CA SER A 299 -15.97 13.22 8.61
C SER A 299 -15.63 14.53 9.35
N GLY A 300 -14.39 14.64 9.87
CA GLY A 300 -13.96 15.76 10.71
C GLY A 300 -14.56 15.74 12.11
N HIS A 301 -15.38 14.73 12.45
CA HIS A 301 -15.94 14.62 13.80
C HIS A 301 -14.88 14.16 14.79
N SER A 302 -14.81 14.84 15.91
CA SER A 302 -13.95 14.43 17.03
C SER A 302 -14.77 14.20 18.29
N ARG A 303 -14.30 13.27 19.12
CA ARG A 303 -14.98 12.92 20.35
C ARG A 303 -13.99 12.56 21.45
N GLU A 304 -14.23 13.09 22.64
CA GLU A 304 -13.51 12.71 23.84
C GLU A 304 -14.08 11.42 24.43
N VAL A 305 -13.22 10.41 24.64
CA VAL A 305 -13.63 9.12 25.20
C VAL A 305 -12.63 8.65 26.24
N THR A 306 -13.13 8.04 27.32
CA THR A 306 -12.29 7.39 28.33
C THR A 306 -11.97 5.96 27.90
N THR A 307 -10.69 5.63 27.77
CA THR A 307 -10.21 4.32 27.28
C THR A 307 -10.32 3.24 28.35
N THR A 308 -11.56 2.89 28.74
CA THR A 308 -11.81 1.81 29.70
C THR A 308 -11.39 0.45 29.11
N PRO A 309 -11.04 -0.57 29.95
CA PRO A 309 -10.72 -1.92 29.46
C PRO A 309 -11.85 -2.53 28.62
N THR A 310 -13.10 -2.20 28.91
CA THR A 310 -14.25 -2.69 28.14
C THR A 310 -14.32 -2.03 26.77
N LEU A 311 -14.15 -0.70 26.68
CA LEU A 311 -14.11 0.00 25.40
C LEU A 311 -12.96 -0.49 24.53
N ARG A 312 -11.76 -0.64 25.09
CA ARG A 312 -10.60 -1.15 24.36
C ARG A 312 -10.83 -2.55 23.76
N ARG A 313 -11.43 -3.47 24.56
CA ARG A 313 -11.77 -4.81 24.03
C ARG A 313 -12.80 -4.77 22.91
N ARG A 314 -13.85 -3.93 23.07
CA ARG A 314 -14.87 -3.79 22.03
C ARG A 314 -14.30 -3.17 20.77
N PHE A 315 -13.46 -2.13 20.89
CA PHE A 315 -12.78 -1.53 19.75
C PHE A 315 -11.94 -2.56 19.00
N ALA A 316 -11.09 -3.32 19.71
CA ALA A 316 -10.24 -4.34 19.09
C ALA A 316 -11.07 -5.44 18.41
N ALA A 317 -12.20 -5.83 18.99
CA ALA A 317 -13.10 -6.83 18.38
C ALA A 317 -13.75 -6.31 17.08
N GLU A 318 -14.23 -5.07 17.06
CA GLU A 318 -14.82 -4.45 15.87
C GLU A 318 -13.75 -4.23 14.77
N ALA A 319 -12.55 -3.76 15.15
CA ALA A 319 -11.43 -3.62 14.22
C ALA A 319 -11.05 -4.97 13.58
N ALA A 320 -10.96 -6.04 14.39
CA ALA A 320 -10.68 -7.39 13.89
C ALA A 320 -11.80 -7.91 12.95
N ALA A 321 -13.05 -7.64 13.28
CA ALA A 321 -14.20 -8.01 12.44
C ALA A 321 -14.16 -7.28 11.08
N HIS A 322 -13.85 -5.99 11.08
CA HIS A 322 -13.68 -5.21 9.86
C HIS A 322 -12.52 -5.74 8.99
N GLN A 323 -11.38 -6.01 9.61
CA GLN A 323 -10.22 -6.59 8.91
C GLN A 323 -10.54 -7.95 8.26
N GLU A 324 -11.29 -8.82 8.96
CA GLU A 324 -11.70 -10.10 8.37
C GLU A 324 -12.71 -9.91 7.24
N GLN A 325 -13.57 -8.90 7.32
CA GLN A 325 -14.48 -8.53 6.24
C GLN A 325 -13.70 -8.08 4.99
N VAL A 326 -12.72 -7.20 5.15
CA VAL A 326 -11.82 -6.74 4.07
C VAL A 326 -11.06 -7.92 3.47
N ALA A 327 -10.42 -8.74 4.32
CA ALA A 327 -9.66 -9.91 3.86
C ALA A 327 -10.53 -10.90 3.10
N THR A 328 -11.78 -11.10 3.53
CA THR A 328 -12.76 -11.96 2.86
C THR A 328 -13.17 -11.40 1.50
N ALA A 329 -13.43 -10.09 1.41
CA ALA A 329 -13.76 -9.43 0.14
C ALA A 329 -12.59 -9.50 -0.86
N LEU A 330 -11.36 -9.28 -0.41
CA LEU A 330 -10.15 -9.39 -1.23
C LEU A 330 -9.95 -10.82 -1.75
N ARG A 331 -10.10 -11.82 -0.88
CA ARG A 331 -10.04 -13.24 -1.28
C ARG A 331 -11.12 -13.60 -2.29
N ALA A 332 -12.36 -13.16 -2.07
CA ALA A 332 -13.48 -13.39 -2.98
C ALA A 332 -13.27 -12.72 -4.35
N ALA A 333 -12.52 -11.63 -4.40
CA ALA A 333 -12.09 -10.99 -5.64
C ALA A 333 -10.92 -11.70 -6.33
N GLY A 334 -10.26 -12.67 -5.69
CA GLY A 334 -9.05 -13.33 -6.20
C GLY A 334 -7.81 -12.42 -6.13
N ALA A 335 -7.84 -11.36 -5.35
CA ALA A 335 -6.72 -10.45 -5.17
C ALA A 335 -5.67 -11.02 -4.21
N GLY A 336 -4.39 -10.83 -4.53
CA GLY A 336 -3.33 -11.01 -3.55
C GLY A 336 -3.47 -9.96 -2.45
N HIS A 337 -3.20 -10.31 -1.19
CA HIS A 337 -3.33 -9.41 -0.05
C HIS A 337 -2.01 -9.31 0.71
N LEU A 338 -1.41 -8.12 0.71
CA LEU A 338 -0.21 -7.78 1.48
C LEU A 338 -0.58 -6.72 2.52
N ARG A 339 -0.29 -7.00 3.79
CA ARG A 339 -0.47 -6.02 4.88
C ARG A 339 0.87 -5.45 5.30
N LEU A 340 0.96 -4.12 5.31
CA LEU A 340 2.09 -3.34 5.79
C LEU A 340 1.67 -2.53 7.01
N ARG A 341 2.59 -2.32 7.95
CA ARG A 341 2.31 -1.57 9.17
C ARG A 341 3.38 -0.54 9.45
N THR A 342 2.97 0.59 10.04
CA THR A 342 3.85 1.71 10.39
C THR A 342 4.85 1.38 11.51
N ASP A 343 4.61 0.30 12.27
CA ASP A 343 5.42 -0.15 13.41
C ASP A 343 6.30 -1.38 13.09
N ARG A 344 6.41 -1.79 11.82
CA ARG A 344 7.16 -3.00 11.41
C ARG A 344 8.10 -2.74 10.24
N ASP A 345 9.01 -3.69 10.03
CA ASP A 345 9.88 -3.71 8.85
C ASP A 345 9.07 -4.08 7.60
N TRP A 346 8.54 -3.09 6.94
CA TRP A 346 7.70 -3.22 5.77
C TRP A 346 8.41 -3.87 4.58
N ILE A 347 9.74 -3.68 4.42
CA ILE A 347 10.49 -4.32 3.32
C ILE A 347 10.56 -5.83 3.54
N ALA A 348 10.77 -6.26 4.78
CA ALA A 348 10.74 -7.69 5.10
C ALA A 348 9.37 -8.31 4.82
N ASP A 349 8.26 -7.55 5.06
CA ASP A 349 6.90 -8.00 4.73
C ASP A 349 6.73 -8.13 3.21
N VAL A 350 7.17 -7.15 2.42
CA VAL A 350 7.16 -7.22 0.94
C VAL A 350 7.95 -8.43 0.44
N VAL A 351 9.14 -8.66 0.96
CA VAL A 351 9.98 -9.81 0.56
C VAL A 351 9.30 -11.14 0.87
N ARG A 352 8.75 -11.29 2.09
CA ARG A 352 8.01 -12.50 2.47
C ARG A 352 6.83 -12.76 1.53
N PHE A 353 6.09 -11.72 1.21
CA PHE A 353 4.97 -11.82 0.28
C PHE A 353 5.42 -12.26 -1.12
N VAL A 354 6.45 -11.61 -1.69
CA VAL A 354 6.98 -11.94 -3.03
C VAL A 354 7.45 -13.39 -3.09
N VAL A 355 8.19 -13.85 -2.07
CA VAL A 355 8.68 -15.23 -1.99
C VAL A 355 7.52 -16.23 -1.87
N ALA A 356 6.53 -15.95 -1.02
CA ALA A 356 5.37 -16.82 -0.86
C ALA A 356 4.51 -16.89 -2.12
N ARG A 357 4.28 -15.76 -2.79
CA ARG A 357 3.53 -15.67 -4.05
C ARG A 357 4.18 -16.52 -5.16
N LYS A 358 5.51 -16.49 -5.26
CA LYS A 358 6.24 -17.34 -6.22
C LYS A 358 6.10 -18.83 -5.95
N ARG A 359 6.17 -19.24 -4.69
CA ARG A 359 5.95 -20.64 -4.31
C ARG A 359 4.52 -21.11 -4.64
N GLY A 360 3.53 -20.22 -4.49
CA GLY A 360 2.15 -20.48 -4.87
C GLY A 360 1.94 -20.64 -6.38
N TRP A 361 2.74 -19.95 -7.20
CA TRP A 361 2.69 -20.11 -8.67
C TRP A 361 3.39 -21.38 -9.17
N SER A 362 4.36 -21.88 -8.43
CA SER A 362 5.03 -23.18 -8.72
C SER A 362 4.15 -24.40 -8.35
N GLY A 363 3.07 -24.19 -7.61
CA GLY A 363 2.09 -25.19 -7.20
C GLY A 363 0.68 -24.62 -7.34
N GLN A 364 -0.05 -25.04 -8.33
CA GLN A 364 -1.42 -24.65 -8.71
C GLN A 364 -2.31 -24.05 -7.61
N GLY A 365 -2.84 -22.85 -7.88
CA GLY A 365 -4.16 -22.40 -7.42
C GLY A 365 -4.27 -21.90 -5.97
N SER A 366 -4.62 -20.64 -5.83
CA SER A 366 -4.97 -19.84 -4.64
C SER A 366 -3.82 -19.04 -4.02
N ALA A 367 -3.96 -17.71 -4.10
CA ALA A 367 -3.02 -16.79 -3.49
C ALA A 367 -2.98 -16.97 -1.96
N PRO A 368 -1.80 -17.12 -1.34
CA PRO A 368 -1.70 -17.24 0.11
C PRO A 368 -1.99 -15.91 0.80
N VAL A 369 -2.87 -15.93 1.80
CA VAL A 369 -3.05 -14.85 2.76
C VAL A 369 -1.92 -14.96 3.79
N LEU A 370 -0.99 -14.02 3.80
CA LEU A 370 0.02 -13.93 4.84
C LEU A 370 -0.49 -13.02 5.96
N THR A 371 -1.16 -13.61 6.93
CA THR A 371 -1.36 -12.97 8.24
C THR A 371 -0.06 -13.06 9.03
N SER A 372 0.46 -11.93 9.49
CA SER A 372 1.63 -11.92 10.37
C SER A 372 1.25 -12.52 11.73
N THR A 373 1.74 -13.72 12.01
CA THR A 373 1.66 -14.31 13.35
C THR A 373 2.52 -13.47 14.31
N PRO A 374 2.02 -13.07 15.48
CA PRO A 374 2.85 -12.40 16.47
C PRO A 374 3.96 -13.34 16.92
N ALA A 375 5.20 -12.86 16.93
CA ALA A 375 6.33 -13.57 17.46
C ALA A 375 6.06 -13.87 18.94
N GLY A 376 5.92 -15.16 19.27
CA GLY A 376 5.76 -15.63 20.64
C GLY A 376 6.95 -15.15 21.49
N ARG A 377 6.65 -14.56 22.64
CA ARG A 377 7.64 -14.28 23.68
C ARG A 377 8.04 -15.63 24.28
N SER A 378 9.31 -15.95 24.21
CA SER A 378 9.99 -16.83 25.14
C SER A 378 10.66 -16.00 26.20
#